data_8ba8e4d8dc1f29c663700ca5b5433a95
#
_entry.id   8ba8e4d8dc1f29c663700ca5b5433a95
#
_cell.length_a   1.000
_cell.length_b   1.000
_cell.length_c   1.000
_cell.angle_alpha   90.00
_cell.angle_beta   90.00
_cell.angle_gamma   90.00
#
_symmetry.space_group_name_H-M   'P 1'
#
loop_
_entity.id
_entity.type
_entity.pdbx_description
1 polymer ?
#
loop_
_entity_poly.entity_id
_entity_poly.type
_entity_poly.pdbx_seq_one_letter_code
_entity_poly.pdbx_strand_id
1 'polypeptide(L)'
;REFVLYNPEDDLAGSAQYWYAETFRIRQLYTDAASAYLEGYQKYPKGEKAPINLLKLGVSMVQIGEKDQGCKMINGVEKQYPKASKSVLQKAEYEKKKFKCNKT
;
A
#
# COMPACT_ATOMS: atom_id res chain seq x y z
N ARG A 1 14.73 -8.94 -16.86
CA ARG A 1 15.75 -9.21 -16.07
C ARG A 1 16.73 -8.11 -16.05
N GLU A 2 17.24 -7.74 -17.12
CA GLU A 2 18.07 -6.64 -17.19
C GLU A 2 17.37 -5.42 -16.75
N PHE A 3 16.10 -5.37 -17.03
CA PHE A 3 15.29 -4.33 -16.62
C PHE A 3 15.39 -4.15 -15.13
N VAL A 4 15.21 -5.20 -14.37
CA VAL A 4 15.27 -5.11 -12.94
C VAL A 4 16.65 -4.72 -12.47
N LEU A 5 17.69 -5.18 -13.14
CA LEU A 5 19.04 -4.86 -12.75
C LEU A 5 19.36 -3.40 -12.91
N TYR A 6 18.91 -2.80 -14.01
CA TYR A 6 19.25 -1.41 -14.28
C TYR A 6 18.24 -0.42 -13.76
N ASN A 7 17.04 -0.90 -13.44
CA ASN A 7 15.97 -0.03 -12.98
C ASN A 7 15.32 -0.65 -11.76
N PRO A 8 16.00 -0.59 -10.63
CA PRO A 8 15.46 -1.20 -9.42
C PRO A 8 14.13 -0.60 -8.98
N GLU A 9 13.84 0.61 -9.44
CA GLU A 9 12.58 1.22 -9.09
C GLU A 9 11.56 1.05 -10.19
N ASP A 10 11.87 0.20 -11.13
CA ASP A 10 10.99 -0.09 -12.21
C ASP A 10 9.70 -0.68 -11.70
N ASP A 11 8.63 -0.46 -12.45
CA ASP A 11 7.32 -0.94 -12.08
C ASP A 11 7.27 -2.44 -11.89
N LEU A 12 8.07 -3.16 -12.64
CA LEU A 12 8.07 -4.60 -12.53
C LEU A 12 8.54 -5.06 -11.14
N ALA A 13 9.61 -4.45 -10.65
CA ALA A 13 10.12 -4.80 -9.33
C ALA A 13 9.14 -4.39 -8.24
N GLY A 14 8.54 -3.22 -8.39
CA GLY A 14 7.56 -2.77 -7.42
C GLY A 14 6.33 -3.64 -7.42
N SER A 15 5.90 -4.08 -8.61
CA SER A 15 4.76 -4.97 -8.71
C SER A 15 5.05 -6.31 -8.05
N ALA A 16 6.25 -6.83 -8.24
CA ALA A 16 6.61 -8.10 -7.63
C ALA A 16 6.56 -8.00 -6.12
N GLN A 17 7.06 -6.89 -5.57
CA GLN A 17 7.03 -6.70 -4.13
C GLN A 17 5.60 -6.59 -3.62
N TYR A 18 4.75 -5.89 -4.37
CA TYR A 18 3.35 -5.76 -4.00
C TYR A 18 2.67 -7.13 -3.96
N TRP A 19 2.88 -7.94 -4.98
CA TRP A 19 2.24 -9.26 -5.02
C TRP A 19 2.79 -10.18 -3.96
N TYR A 20 4.07 -10.03 -3.61
CA TYR A 20 4.66 -10.78 -2.51
C TYR A 20 3.92 -10.45 -1.21
N ALA A 21 3.67 -9.16 -0.97
CA ALA A 21 2.94 -8.74 0.21
C ALA A 21 1.52 -9.28 0.19
N GLU A 22 0.89 -9.33 -0.99
CA GLU A 22 -0.47 -9.85 -1.11
C GLU A 22 -0.56 -11.31 -0.70
N THR A 23 0.51 -12.09 -0.89
CA THR A 23 0.46 -13.49 -0.49
C THR A 23 0.26 -13.61 1.02
N PHE A 24 0.85 -12.70 1.78
CA PHE A 24 0.65 -12.72 3.22
C PHE A 24 -0.75 -12.26 3.58
N ARG A 25 -1.23 -11.23 2.91
CA ARG A 25 -2.56 -10.71 3.21
C ARG A 25 -3.65 -11.77 2.95
N ILE A 26 -3.53 -12.47 1.84
CA ILE A 26 -4.50 -13.48 1.50
C ILE A 26 -4.53 -14.58 2.55
N ARG A 27 -3.38 -14.86 3.15
CA ARG A 27 -3.31 -15.86 4.21
C ARG A 27 -3.60 -15.25 5.57
N GLN A 28 -4.02 -14.02 5.59
CA GLN A 28 -4.39 -13.31 6.81
C GLN A 28 -3.23 -13.13 7.78
N LEU A 29 -2.02 -13.12 7.24
CA LEU A 29 -0.83 -12.84 8.05
C LEU A 29 -0.57 -11.35 7.93
N TYR A 30 -1.38 -10.57 8.63
CA TYR A 30 -1.40 -9.12 8.45
C TYR A 30 -0.13 -8.43 8.90
N THR A 31 0.54 -8.94 9.92
CA THR A 31 1.80 -8.34 10.35
C THR A 31 2.86 -8.53 9.28
N ASP A 32 2.95 -9.72 8.70
CA ASP A 32 3.90 -9.97 7.63
C ASP A 32 3.55 -9.16 6.40
N ALA A 33 2.25 -9.06 6.12
CA ALA A 33 1.81 -8.28 4.98
C ALA A 33 2.20 -6.82 5.16
N ALA A 34 1.96 -6.26 6.34
CA ALA A 34 2.29 -4.86 6.60
C ALA A 34 3.78 -4.62 6.38
N SER A 35 4.61 -5.54 6.86
CA SER A 35 6.04 -5.43 6.72
C SER A 35 6.45 -5.41 5.24
N ALA A 36 5.86 -6.32 4.46
CA ALA A 36 6.19 -6.41 3.04
C ALA A 36 5.68 -5.21 2.24
N TYR A 37 4.48 -4.72 2.58
CA TYR A 37 3.97 -3.52 1.92
C TYR A 37 4.83 -2.32 2.26
N LEU A 38 5.28 -2.22 3.52
CA LEU A 38 6.12 -1.11 3.92
C LEU A 38 7.42 -1.11 3.14
N GLU A 39 8.01 -2.29 2.99
CA GLU A 39 9.25 -2.40 2.23
C GLU A 39 9.02 -1.96 0.79
N GLY A 40 7.91 -2.37 0.19
CA GLY A 40 7.61 -1.97 -1.18
C GLY A 40 7.42 -0.47 -1.30
N TYR A 41 6.73 0.12 -0.33
CA TYR A 41 6.51 1.55 -0.35
C TYR A 41 7.83 2.31 -0.21
N GLN A 42 8.72 1.83 0.65
CA GLN A 42 9.99 2.50 0.86
C GLN A 42 10.94 2.35 -0.31
N LYS A 43 10.94 1.20 -0.95
CA LYS A 43 11.85 0.98 -2.06
C LYS A 43 11.34 1.48 -3.39
N TYR A 44 10.03 1.45 -3.59
CA TYR A 44 9.46 1.81 -4.89
C TYR A 44 8.35 2.86 -4.75
N PRO A 45 8.66 4.00 -4.13
CA PRO A 45 7.62 4.99 -3.84
C PRO A 45 7.05 5.66 -5.08
N LYS A 46 7.69 5.51 -6.22
CA LYS A 46 7.19 6.10 -7.45
C LYS A 46 6.76 5.06 -8.47
N GLY A 47 6.68 3.81 -8.05
CA GLY A 47 6.27 2.76 -8.96
C GLY A 47 4.77 2.77 -9.20
N GLU A 48 4.35 2.01 -10.16
CA GLU A 48 2.95 1.93 -10.52
C GLU A 48 2.10 1.44 -9.37
N LYS A 49 2.62 0.54 -8.56
CA LYS A 49 1.87 -0.03 -7.45
C LYS A 49 2.00 0.78 -6.16
N ALA A 50 2.76 1.87 -6.18
CA ALA A 50 2.97 2.62 -4.95
C ALA A 50 1.68 3.07 -4.27
N PRO A 51 0.71 3.64 -5.00
CA PRO A 51 -0.51 4.07 -4.32
C PRO A 51 -1.29 2.94 -3.68
N ILE A 52 -1.46 1.83 -4.40
CA ILE A 52 -2.23 0.72 -3.84
C ILE A 52 -1.42 0.05 -2.73
N ASN A 53 -0.10 0.08 -2.85
CA ASN A 53 0.77 -0.48 -1.83
C ASN A 53 0.62 0.29 -0.51
N LEU A 54 0.58 1.61 -0.59
CA LEU A 54 0.40 2.43 0.59
C LEU A 54 -0.98 2.18 1.20
N LEU A 55 -1.99 2.06 0.35
CA LEU A 55 -3.34 1.78 0.84
C LEU A 55 -3.38 0.45 1.57
N LYS A 56 -2.81 -0.59 0.98
CA LYS A 56 -2.84 -1.90 1.60
C LYS A 56 -2.01 -1.94 2.88
N LEU A 57 -0.94 -1.17 2.93
CA LEU A 57 -0.16 -1.05 4.16
C LEU A 57 -1.06 -0.48 5.25
N GLY A 58 -1.79 0.58 4.94
CA GLY A 58 -2.68 1.19 5.92
C GLY A 58 -3.75 0.22 6.39
N VAL A 59 -4.35 -0.51 5.46
CA VAL A 59 -5.38 -1.48 5.81
C VAL A 59 -4.81 -2.56 6.72
N SER A 60 -3.61 -3.06 6.39
CA SER A 60 -2.99 -4.09 7.22
C SER A 60 -2.68 -3.57 8.62
N MET A 61 -2.26 -2.31 8.72
CA MET A 61 -1.98 -1.71 10.01
C MET A 61 -3.24 -1.65 10.87
N VAL A 62 -4.37 -1.26 10.26
CA VAL A 62 -5.63 -1.25 11.00
C VAL A 62 -5.96 -2.65 11.50
N GLN A 63 -5.71 -3.64 10.66
CA GLN A 63 -6.07 -5.01 11.00
C GLN A 63 -5.21 -5.60 12.11
N ILE A 64 -4.00 -5.11 12.30
CA ILE A 64 -3.18 -5.59 13.40
C ILE A 64 -3.33 -4.71 14.64
N GLY A 65 -4.30 -3.83 14.64
CA GLY A 65 -4.58 -3.03 15.83
C GLY A 65 -3.96 -1.65 15.86
N GLU A 66 -3.25 -1.26 14.80
CA GLU A 66 -2.62 0.05 14.74
C GLU A 66 -3.51 0.99 13.92
N LYS A 67 -4.70 1.24 14.45
CA LYS A 67 -5.70 1.97 13.69
C LYS A 67 -5.27 3.39 13.33
N ASP A 68 -4.69 4.12 14.29
CA ASP A 68 -4.31 5.50 14.03
C ASP A 68 -3.27 5.58 12.91
N GLN A 69 -2.27 4.72 12.98
CA GLN A 69 -1.24 4.68 11.95
C GLN A 69 -1.83 4.26 10.61
N GLY A 70 -2.67 3.23 10.66
CA GLY A 70 -3.30 2.75 9.42
C GLY A 70 -4.15 3.82 8.77
N CYS A 71 -4.93 4.52 9.57
CA CYS A 71 -5.78 5.58 9.03
C CYS A 71 -4.96 6.71 8.43
N LYS A 72 -3.83 7.04 9.04
CA LYS A 72 -2.96 8.06 8.47
C LYS A 72 -2.46 7.65 7.11
N MET A 73 -2.13 6.38 6.95
CA MET A 73 -1.63 5.89 5.67
C MET A 73 -2.73 5.87 4.62
N ILE A 74 -3.93 5.45 5.01
CA ILE A 74 -5.04 5.44 4.07
C ILE A 74 -5.36 6.87 3.62
N ASN A 75 -5.38 7.81 4.56
CA ASN A 75 -5.61 9.21 4.22
C ASN A 75 -4.48 9.76 3.36
N GLY A 76 -3.28 9.23 3.55
CA GLY A 76 -2.12 9.70 2.81
C GLY A 76 -2.10 9.30 1.35
N VAL A 77 -2.90 8.30 0.97
CA VAL A 77 -2.89 7.84 -0.42
C VAL A 77 -3.24 8.98 -1.36
N GLU A 78 -4.32 9.67 -1.09
CA GLU A 78 -4.74 10.76 -1.95
C GLU A 78 -3.78 11.94 -1.87
N LYS A 79 -3.25 12.19 -0.68
CA LYS A 79 -2.34 13.30 -0.52
C LYS A 79 -1.02 13.11 -1.24
N GLN A 80 -0.47 11.90 -1.16
CA GLN A 80 0.81 11.63 -1.79
C GLN A 80 0.70 11.23 -3.24
N TYR A 81 -0.43 10.65 -3.63
CA TYR A 81 -0.61 10.18 -4.99
C TYR A 81 -1.93 10.70 -5.54
N PRO A 82 -2.06 12.02 -5.68
CA PRO A 82 -3.34 12.58 -6.16
C PRO A 82 -3.67 12.14 -7.58
N LYS A 83 -2.68 11.67 -8.32
CA LYS A 83 -2.92 11.21 -9.68
C LYS A 83 -3.07 9.71 -9.78
N ALA A 84 -3.24 9.03 -8.65
CA ALA A 84 -3.44 7.60 -8.68
C ALA A 84 -4.73 7.28 -9.42
N SER A 85 -4.88 6.04 -9.85
CA SER A 85 -6.06 5.67 -10.61
C SER A 85 -7.31 5.88 -9.77
N LYS A 86 -8.40 6.14 -10.46
CA LYS A 86 -9.67 6.34 -9.80
C LYS A 86 -10.02 5.13 -8.95
N SER A 87 -9.70 3.94 -9.45
CA SER A 87 -9.98 2.72 -8.72
C SER A 87 -9.30 2.70 -7.35
N VAL A 88 -8.04 3.09 -7.31
CA VAL A 88 -7.30 3.09 -6.05
C VAL A 88 -7.85 4.15 -5.11
N LEU A 89 -8.15 5.34 -5.65
CA LEU A 89 -8.67 6.41 -4.79
C LEU A 89 -10.04 6.06 -4.24
N GLN A 90 -10.86 5.36 -5.01
CA GLN A 90 -12.16 4.92 -4.52
C GLN A 90 -12.02 3.87 -3.44
N LYS A 91 -11.05 2.98 -3.60
CA LYS A 91 -10.83 1.97 -2.57
C LYS A 91 -10.35 2.63 -1.28
N ALA A 92 -9.53 3.66 -1.39
CA ALA A 92 -9.07 4.37 -0.20
C ALA A 92 -10.24 4.99 0.53
N GLU A 93 -11.17 5.59 -0.22
CA GLU A 93 -12.36 6.18 0.41
C GLU A 93 -13.21 5.11 1.07
N TYR A 94 -13.35 3.98 0.41
CA TYR A 94 -14.13 2.89 0.97
C TYR A 94 -13.53 2.42 2.30
N GLU A 95 -12.20 2.24 2.33
CA GLU A 95 -11.56 1.76 3.55
C GLU A 95 -11.62 2.81 4.66
N LYS A 96 -11.53 4.09 4.28
CA LYS A 96 -11.65 5.16 5.25
C LYS A 96 -12.98 5.06 5.98
N LYS A 97 -14.04 4.87 5.22
CA LYS A 97 -15.37 4.78 5.81
C LYS A 97 -15.54 3.51 6.60
N LYS A 98 -15.03 2.42 6.05
CA LYS A 98 -15.16 1.13 6.70
C LYS A 98 -14.51 1.13 8.08
N PHE A 99 -13.32 1.71 8.20
CA PHE A 99 -12.60 1.73 9.46
C PHE A 99 -12.88 2.99 10.27
N LYS A 100 -13.77 3.84 9.77
CA LYS A 100 -14.13 5.08 10.46
C LYS A 100 -12.91 5.94 10.73
N CYS A 101 -12.05 6.07 9.72
CA CYS A 101 -10.90 6.95 9.80
C CYS A 101 -11.41 8.36 9.63
N ASN A 102 -11.43 9.12 10.69
CA ASN A 102 -11.91 10.46 10.60
C ASN A 102 -10.93 11.29 9.90
N LYS A 103 -11.32 12.44 9.58
CA LYS A 103 -10.50 13.26 8.97
C LYS A 103 -9.37 13.43 9.72
N THR A 104 -8.53 13.83 9.48
CA THR A 104 -7.42 14.11 10.21
C THR A 104 -6.44 14.66 9.33
#